data_8ccc36e980c34d03b708195168094f65
#
_entry.id   8ccc36e980c34d03b708195168094f65
#
_cell.length_a   1.000
_cell.length_b   1.000
_cell.length_c   1.000
_cell.angle_alpha   90.00
_cell.angle_beta   90.00
_cell.angle_gamma   90.00
#
_symmetry.space_group_name_H-M   'P 1'
#
loop_
_entity.id
_entity.type
_entity.pdbx_description
1 polymer ?
#
loop_
_entity_poly.entity_id
_entity_poly.type
_entity_poly.pdbx_seq_one_letter_code
_entity_poly.pdbx_strand_id
1 'polypeptide(L)'
;MKFKPKYTKISNKKSDIQFIFPKDFLPIYEKSYSIKLYYEGIKRSNNLHTDNFPKRMRFFSLFQNIEYILNKKKVYDFVECGCWKGHSSFIISKLIKKKNKKINFHIFDSFDGLSNSTIEDEIYHRKKT
;
A
#
# COMPACT_ATOMS: atom_id res chain seq x y z
N MET A 1 6.11 0.78 36.64
CA MET A 1 6.19 1.92 35.72
C MET A 1 5.08 1.77 34.66
N LYS A 2 4.03 2.61 34.68
CA LYS A 2 2.95 2.53 33.66
C LYS A 2 3.43 3.19 32.39
N PHE A 3 3.64 2.43 31.34
CA PHE A 3 4.00 2.93 30.01
C PHE A 3 2.77 3.69 29.45
N LYS A 4 2.87 5.01 29.35
CA LYS A 4 1.87 5.82 28.62
C LYS A 4 2.41 6.06 27.21
N PRO A 5 1.88 5.39 26.19
CA PRO A 5 2.33 5.64 24.82
C PRO A 5 2.02 7.10 24.43
N LYS A 6 3.02 7.77 23.87
CA LYS A 6 2.86 9.11 23.30
C LYS A 6 2.41 8.94 21.84
N TYR A 7 1.26 9.47 21.50
CA TYR A 7 0.69 9.39 20.14
C TYR A 7 0.74 10.74 19.44
N THR A 8 0.95 10.71 18.14
CA THR A 8 0.75 11.85 17.25
C THR A 8 -0.54 11.67 16.47
N LYS A 9 -1.41 12.67 16.50
CA LYS A 9 -2.68 12.68 15.76
C LYS A 9 -2.44 13.38 14.43
N ILE A 10 -2.72 12.68 13.33
CA ILE A 10 -2.67 13.25 12.00
C ILE A 10 -4.09 13.25 11.45
N SER A 11 -4.64 14.43 11.18
CA SER A 11 -5.94 14.59 10.54
C SER A 11 -5.75 14.90 9.05
N ASN A 12 -6.46 14.21 8.19
CA ASN A 12 -6.59 14.61 6.80
C ASN A 12 -7.77 15.60 6.70
N LYS A 13 -7.50 16.84 6.27
CA LYS A 13 -8.54 17.89 6.13
C LYS A 13 -9.68 17.54 5.16
N LYS A 14 -9.54 16.47 4.37
CA LYS A 14 -10.55 16.02 3.40
C LYS A 14 -11.35 14.77 3.82
N SER A 15 -11.04 14.18 4.97
CA SER A 15 -11.76 13.02 5.48
C SER A 15 -11.79 13.05 7.01
N ASP A 16 -12.87 12.55 7.59
CA ASP A 16 -13.03 12.39 9.05
C ASP A 16 -12.12 11.30 9.63
N ILE A 17 -11.27 10.70 8.81
CA ILE A 17 -10.35 9.65 9.23
C ILE A 17 -9.17 10.27 9.96
N GLN A 18 -9.04 9.92 11.23
CA GLN A 18 -7.93 10.32 12.07
C GLN A 18 -6.99 9.14 12.27
N PHE A 19 -5.69 9.38 12.01
CA PHE A 19 -4.65 8.39 12.27
C PHE A 19 -3.93 8.75 13.57
N ILE A 20 -3.81 7.78 14.46
CA ILE A 20 -3.10 7.92 15.72
C ILE A 20 -1.88 7.00 15.68
N PHE A 21 -0.70 7.57 15.79
CA PHE A 21 0.57 6.83 15.75
C PHE A 21 1.43 7.13 16.97
N PRO A 22 2.29 6.19 17.41
CA PRO A 22 3.36 6.51 18.34
C PRO A 22 4.21 7.68 17.81
N LYS A 23 4.65 8.57 18.68
CA LYS A 23 5.44 9.75 18.27
C LYS A 23 6.70 9.41 17.48
N ASP A 24 7.30 8.25 17.77
CA ASP A 24 8.54 7.80 17.15
C ASP A 24 8.32 7.06 15.82
N PHE A 25 7.06 6.82 15.44
CA PHE A 25 6.73 6.06 14.24
C PHE A 25 7.08 6.81 12.95
N LEU A 26 6.71 8.09 12.86
CA LEU A 26 6.94 8.88 11.64
C LEU A 26 8.41 8.98 11.24
N PRO A 27 9.36 9.28 12.16
CA PRO A 27 10.77 9.29 11.81
C PRO A 27 11.30 7.94 11.31
N ILE A 28 10.83 6.83 11.89
CA ILE A 28 11.21 5.48 11.47
C ILE A 28 10.65 5.20 10.08
N TYR A 29 9.39 5.53 9.85
CA TYR A 29 8.73 5.37 8.56
C TYR A 29 9.40 6.20 7.46
N GLU A 30 9.65 7.49 7.69
CA GLU A 30 10.23 8.40 6.70
C GLU A 30 11.66 8.02 6.27
N LYS A 31 12.43 7.41 7.17
CA LYS A 31 13.78 6.91 6.89
C LYS A 31 13.81 5.49 6.36
N SER A 32 12.67 4.82 6.34
CA SER A 32 12.60 3.40 5.97
C SER A 32 12.80 3.16 4.47
N TYR A 33 13.27 1.96 4.14
CA TYR A 33 13.36 1.51 2.76
C TYR A 33 11.97 1.44 2.08
N SER A 34 10.92 1.23 2.86
CA SER A 34 9.55 1.17 2.38
C SER A 34 9.10 2.45 1.72
N ILE A 35 9.44 3.62 2.29
CA ILE A 35 9.05 4.91 1.71
C ILE A 35 9.79 5.18 0.39
N LYS A 36 11.05 4.75 0.29
CA LYS A 36 11.81 4.85 -0.97
C LYS A 36 11.16 4.01 -2.07
N LEU A 37 10.79 2.76 -1.76
CA LEU A 37 10.09 1.90 -2.71
C LEU A 37 8.72 2.45 -3.09
N TYR A 38 8.00 3.02 -2.12
CA TYR A 38 6.71 3.66 -2.39
C TYR A 38 6.84 4.76 -3.44
N TYR A 39 7.78 5.68 -3.27
CA TYR A 39 7.96 6.79 -4.22
C TYR A 39 8.53 6.34 -5.56
N GLU A 40 9.40 5.34 -5.58
CA GLU A 40 9.85 4.73 -6.84
C GLU A 40 8.67 4.09 -7.59
N GLY A 41 7.83 3.34 -6.88
CA GLY A 41 6.66 2.68 -7.48
C GLY A 41 5.60 3.67 -7.96
N ILE A 42 5.31 4.72 -7.19
CA ILE A 42 4.33 5.72 -7.59
C ILE A 42 4.80 6.51 -8.82
N LYS A 43 6.10 6.77 -8.93
CA LYS A 43 6.68 7.40 -10.11
C LYS A 43 6.57 6.50 -11.35
N ARG A 44 6.92 5.22 -11.21
CA ARG A 44 6.87 4.24 -12.32
C ARG A 44 5.45 3.97 -12.80
N SER A 45 4.49 3.97 -11.90
CA SER A 45 3.07 3.78 -12.22
C SER A 45 2.36 5.05 -12.69
N ASN A 46 3.10 6.17 -12.78
CA ASN A 46 2.54 7.50 -13.13
C ASN A 46 1.34 7.91 -12.27
N ASN A 47 1.43 7.69 -10.96
CA ASN A 47 0.33 7.88 -10.00
C ASN A 47 0.61 8.94 -8.94
N LEU A 48 1.49 9.89 -9.21
CA LEU A 48 1.90 10.89 -8.23
C LEU A 48 0.71 11.73 -7.72
N HIS A 49 -0.24 12.03 -8.61
CA HIS A 49 -1.46 12.77 -8.27
C HIS A 49 -2.35 12.09 -7.22
N THR A 50 -2.17 10.78 -7.00
CA THR A 50 -2.92 10.02 -5.99
C THR A 50 -2.18 9.89 -4.67
N ASP A 51 -1.02 10.52 -4.52
CA ASP A 51 -0.24 10.44 -3.28
C ASP A 51 -0.98 11.14 -2.13
N ASN A 52 -1.14 10.42 -1.04
CA ASN A 52 -1.68 10.93 0.21
C ASN A 52 -1.20 10.07 1.39
N PHE A 53 -1.34 10.61 2.61
CA PHE A 53 -0.87 9.91 3.80
C PHE A 53 -1.56 8.55 4.01
N PRO A 54 -2.90 8.39 3.91
CA PRO A 54 -3.55 7.09 4.01
C PRO A 54 -3.02 6.06 3.01
N LYS A 55 -2.74 6.47 1.78
CA LYS A 55 -2.17 5.58 0.77
C LYS A 55 -0.77 5.12 1.16
N ARG A 56 0.09 6.04 1.62
CA ARG A 56 1.44 5.71 2.11
C ARG A 56 1.38 4.70 3.25
N MET A 57 0.44 4.84 4.19
CA MET A 57 0.27 3.91 5.31
C MET A 57 -0.19 2.52 4.86
N ARG A 58 -1.12 2.43 3.91
CA ARG A 58 -1.53 1.13 3.33
C ARG A 58 -0.35 0.42 2.68
N PHE A 59 0.46 1.14 1.92
CA PHE A 59 1.64 0.58 1.28
C PHE A 59 2.74 0.22 2.27
N PHE A 60 2.88 0.97 3.37
CA PHE A 60 3.78 0.61 4.45
C PHE A 60 3.36 -0.70 5.13
N SER A 61 2.07 -0.86 5.41
CA SER A 61 1.52 -2.11 5.94
C SER A 61 1.73 -3.29 4.97
N LEU A 62 1.48 -3.09 3.68
CA LEU A 62 1.77 -4.10 2.65
C LEU A 62 3.24 -4.51 2.69
N PHE A 63 4.14 -3.54 2.71
CA PHE A 63 5.59 -3.77 2.79
C PHE A 63 5.96 -4.63 3.99
N GLN A 64 5.47 -4.29 5.18
CA GLN A 64 5.75 -5.04 6.41
C GLN A 64 5.25 -6.48 6.34
N ASN A 65 4.03 -6.68 5.84
CA ASN A 65 3.45 -8.02 5.69
C ASN A 65 4.24 -8.87 4.70
N ILE A 66 4.63 -8.32 3.56
CA ILE A 66 5.46 -9.03 2.58
C ILE A 66 6.83 -9.36 3.16
N GLU A 67 7.51 -8.43 3.84
CA GLU A 67 8.79 -8.73 4.49
C GLU A 67 8.65 -9.81 5.56
N TYR A 68 7.58 -9.77 6.37
CA TYR A 68 7.32 -10.79 7.38
C TYR A 68 7.17 -12.18 6.74
N ILE A 69 6.39 -12.29 5.67
CA ILE A 69 6.19 -13.57 4.96
C ILE A 69 7.51 -14.05 4.35
N LEU A 70 8.23 -13.16 3.67
CA LEU A 70 9.50 -13.50 3.02
C LEU A 70 10.60 -13.92 4.01
N ASN A 71 10.48 -13.57 5.28
CA ASN A 71 11.41 -14.03 6.33
C ASN A 71 11.08 -15.42 6.87
N LYS A 72 9.94 -16.02 6.51
CA LYS A 72 9.61 -17.39 6.93
C LYS A 72 10.52 -18.41 6.24
N LYS A 73 10.74 -19.57 6.90
CA LYS A 73 11.53 -20.68 6.33
C LYS A 73 10.93 -21.20 5.05
N LYS A 74 9.61 -21.37 5.01
CA LYS A 74 8.84 -21.81 3.85
C LYS A 74 7.99 -20.66 3.33
N VAL A 75 8.14 -20.34 2.07
CA VAL A 75 7.39 -19.30 1.39
C VAL A 75 6.78 -19.91 0.13
N TYR A 76 5.53 -19.64 -0.07
CA TYR A 76 4.76 -20.06 -1.25
C TYR A 76 4.76 -18.95 -2.30
N ASP A 77 4.20 -19.26 -3.46
CA ASP A 77 3.99 -18.28 -4.51
C ASP A 77 3.06 -17.15 -4.05
N PHE A 78 3.27 -15.98 -4.62
CA PHE A 78 2.40 -14.81 -4.39
C PHE A 78 1.40 -14.67 -5.52
N VAL A 79 0.20 -14.22 -5.15
CA VAL A 79 -0.86 -13.91 -6.10
C VAL A 79 -1.40 -12.51 -5.78
N GLU A 80 -1.55 -11.69 -6.81
CA GLU A 80 -2.21 -10.38 -6.74
C GLU A 80 -3.38 -10.37 -7.72
N CYS A 81 -4.57 -10.08 -7.22
CA CYS A 81 -5.77 -9.91 -8.03
C CYS A 81 -6.14 -8.42 -8.05
N GLY A 82 -6.10 -7.81 -9.24
CA GLY A 82 -6.33 -6.38 -9.40
C GLY A 82 -5.08 -5.55 -9.09
N CYS A 83 -4.22 -5.36 -10.08
CA CYS A 83 -2.96 -4.60 -9.90
C CYS A 83 -3.07 -3.13 -10.36
N TRP A 84 -4.12 -2.78 -11.08
CA TRP A 84 -4.32 -1.47 -11.70
C TRP A 84 -3.05 -1.01 -12.45
N LYS A 85 -2.40 0.07 -12.01
CA LYS A 85 -1.15 0.58 -12.63
C LYS A 85 0.12 -0.08 -12.06
N GLY A 86 0.00 -1.18 -11.32
CA GLY A 86 1.12 -2.01 -10.88
C GLY A 86 1.98 -1.43 -9.75
N HIS A 87 1.50 -0.45 -8.97
CA HIS A 87 2.29 0.12 -7.88
C HIS A 87 2.59 -0.91 -6.78
N SER A 88 1.59 -1.69 -6.36
CA SER A 88 1.77 -2.79 -5.40
C SER A 88 2.64 -3.90 -5.98
N SER A 89 2.36 -4.30 -7.21
CA SER A 89 3.14 -5.32 -7.94
C SER A 89 4.63 -4.97 -8.01
N PHE A 90 4.95 -3.71 -8.25
CA PHE A 90 6.32 -3.21 -8.25
C PHE A 90 7.00 -3.43 -6.89
N ILE A 91 6.33 -3.06 -5.79
CA ILE A 91 6.88 -3.20 -4.43
C ILE A 91 7.10 -4.68 -4.09
N ILE A 92 6.10 -5.53 -4.34
CA ILE A 92 6.18 -6.98 -4.08
C ILE A 92 7.36 -7.59 -4.85
N SER A 93 7.45 -7.31 -6.15
CA SER A 93 8.53 -7.81 -7.01
C SER A 93 9.92 -7.38 -6.52
N LYS A 94 10.07 -6.13 -6.09
CA LYS A 94 11.33 -5.63 -5.53
C LYS A 94 11.72 -6.33 -4.23
N LEU A 95 10.76 -6.62 -3.37
CA LEU A 95 11.01 -7.32 -2.11
C LEU A 95 11.38 -8.78 -2.34
N ILE A 96 10.69 -9.49 -3.22
CA ILE A 96 11.03 -10.86 -3.61
C ILE A 96 12.46 -10.92 -4.16
N LYS A 97 12.78 -10.02 -5.10
CA LYS A 97 14.12 -9.93 -5.68
C LYS A 97 15.19 -9.65 -4.63
N LYS A 98 14.94 -8.71 -3.71
CA LYS A 98 15.87 -8.37 -2.62
C LYS A 98 16.18 -9.56 -1.71
N LYS A 99 15.21 -10.43 -1.47
CA LYS A 99 15.37 -11.63 -0.64
C LYS A 99 16.00 -12.81 -1.39
N ASN A 100 16.22 -12.66 -2.70
CA ASN A 100 16.80 -13.68 -3.58
C ASN A 100 16.12 -15.07 -3.43
N LYS A 101 14.81 -15.07 -3.29
CA LYS A 101 14.00 -16.29 -3.18
C LYS A 101 13.40 -16.65 -4.54
N LYS A 102 13.44 -17.94 -4.88
CA LYS A 102 12.72 -18.48 -6.05
C LYS A 102 11.24 -18.59 -5.69
N ILE A 103 10.47 -17.56 -6.00
CA ILE A 103 9.04 -17.43 -5.72
C ILE A 103 8.40 -16.95 -7.00
N ASN A 104 7.33 -17.63 -7.44
CA ASN A 104 6.51 -17.13 -8.53
C ASN A 104 5.58 -16.04 -8.00
N PHE A 105 5.43 -14.98 -8.75
CA PHE A 105 4.50 -13.92 -8.47
C PHE A 105 3.51 -13.81 -9.62
N HIS A 106 2.28 -14.21 -9.38
CA HIS A 106 1.20 -14.23 -10.35
C HIS A 106 0.36 -12.97 -10.21
N ILE A 107 0.11 -12.29 -11.32
CA ILE A 107 -0.70 -11.08 -11.36
C ILE A 107 -1.90 -11.34 -12.26
N PHE A 108 -3.10 -11.17 -11.70
CA PHE A 108 -4.37 -11.30 -12.41
C PHE A 108 -5.07 -9.94 -12.44
N ASP A 109 -5.27 -9.43 -13.63
CA ASP A 109 -5.97 -8.15 -13.90
C ASP A 109 -6.62 -8.25 -15.28
N SER A 110 -7.58 -7.40 -15.56
CA SER A 110 -8.11 -7.29 -16.93
C SER A 110 -7.08 -6.75 -17.91
N PHE A 111 -6.13 -5.95 -17.41
CA PHE A 111 -5.15 -5.16 -18.17
C PHE A 111 -5.78 -4.21 -19.20
N ASP A 112 -7.08 -4.04 -19.13
CA ASP A 112 -7.91 -3.23 -20.05
C ASP A 112 -8.66 -2.11 -19.29
N GLY A 113 -8.37 -1.96 -18.01
CA GLY A 113 -9.03 -1.01 -17.12
C GLY A 113 -10.35 -1.52 -16.56
N LEU A 114 -11.14 -0.61 -16.03
CA LEU A 114 -12.47 -0.90 -15.51
C LEU A 114 -13.48 -0.92 -16.66
N SER A 115 -14.47 -1.83 -16.58
CA SER A 115 -15.65 -1.76 -17.43
C SER A 115 -16.39 -0.44 -17.28
N ASN A 116 -17.18 -0.06 -18.27
CA ASN A 116 -18.07 1.09 -18.15
C ASN A 116 -18.99 0.93 -16.94
N SER A 117 -19.23 2.04 -16.22
CA SER A 117 -20.16 2.05 -15.09
C SER A 117 -21.56 1.66 -15.54
N THR A 118 -22.24 0.87 -14.74
CA THR A 118 -23.65 0.52 -14.95
C THR A 118 -24.56 1.57 -14.31
N ILE A 119 -25.87 1.51 -14.60
CA ILE A 119 -26.86 2.38 -13.96
C ILE A 119 -26.86 2.21 -12.43
N GLU A 120 -26.65 0.99 -11.95
CA GLU A 120 -26.55 0.67 -10.53
C GLU A 120 -25.37 1.37 -9.86
N ASP A 121 -24.22 1.43 -10.52
CA ASP A 121 -23.02 2.13 -10.04
C ASP A 121 -23.29 3.64 -9.90
N GLU A 122 -23.99 4.25 -10.87
CA GLU A 122 -24.35 5.66 -10.84
C GLU A 122 -25.35 5.99 -9.73
N ILE A 123 -26.33 5.12 -9.46
CA ILE A 123 -27.30 5.30 -8.38
C ILE A 123 -26.61 5.28 -7.02
N TYR A 124 -25.58 4.43 -6.85
CA TYR A 124 -24.82 4.35 -5.60
C TYR A 124 -24.02 5.63 -5.33
N HIS A 125 -23.49 6.26 -6.37
CA HIS A 125 -22.77 7.54 -6.23
C HIS A 125 -23.68 8.73 -5.93
N ARG A 126 -24.89 8.78 -6.51
CA ARG A 126 -25.86 9.87 -6.27
C ARG A 126 -26.46 9.88 -4.85
N LYS A 127 -26.46 8.76 -4.14
CA LYS A 127 -26.93 8.68 -2.75
C LYS A 127 -25.94 9.21 -1.72
N LYS A 128 -24.74 9.61 -2.12
CA LYS A 128 -23.67 10.14 -1.25
C LYS A 128 -23.44 11.65 -1.40
N THR A 129 -24.16 12.33 -2.23
CA THR A 129 -24.20 13.79 -2.37
C THR A 129 -25.46 14.35 -1.76
#